data_8b3b3a0df6688d403dac79e36367efa4
#
_entry.id   8b3b3a0df6688d403dac79e36367efa4
#
_cell.length_a   1.000
_cell.length_b   1.000
_cell.length_c   1.000
_cell.angle_alpha   90.00
_cell.angle_beta   90.00
_cell.angle_gamma   90.00
#
_symmetry.space_group_name_H-M   'P 1'
#
loop_
_entity.id
_entity.type
_entity.pdbx_description
1 polymer ?
#
loop_
_entity_poly.entity_id
_entity_poly.type
_entity_poly.pdbx_seq_one_letter_code
_entity_poly.pdbx_strand_id
1 'polypeptide(L)'
;MADPKWLDPSIDPNGRRPNWCFLGEPELVNNSPIGLARYCSLRSWLSQWSYDYARGDGLRCANDISVPCLVIGNTDDDGITPSHTNNLFNSINHSNKQLKWIEGANHYYFGQPDKSNESAQTCKEWLKEQKLI
;
A
#
# COMPACT_ATOMS: atom_id res chain seq x y z
N MET A 1 7.33 -10.42 14.50
CA MET A 1 6.10 -11.20 14.17
C MET A 1 5.26 -10.28 13.31
N ALA A 2 4.72 -10.74 12.18
CA ALA A 2 3.86 -9.90 11.34
C ALA A 2 2.51 -9.66 12.04
N ASP A 3 1.89 -8.52 11.80
CA ASP A 3 0.56 -8.21 12.33
C ASP A 3 -0.45 -9.25 11.78
N PRO A 4 -1.26 -9.89 12.63
CA PRO A 4 -2.24 -10.90 12.21
C PRO A 4 -3.16 -10.44 11.08
N LYS A 5 -3.57 -9.17 11.04
CA LYS A 5 -4.44 -8.65 9.98
C LYS A 5 -3.81 -8.70 8.57
N TRP A 6 -2.48 -8.75 8.46
CA TRP A 6 -1.80 -8.94 7.19
C TRP A 6 -1.79 -10.39 6.75
N LEU A 7 -1.72 -11.32 7.72
CA LEU A 7 -1.58 -12.75 7.47
C LEU A 7 -2.93 -13.45 7.36
N ASP A 8 -3.95 -12.92 8.02
CA ASP A 8 -5.29 -13.51 8.08
C ASP A 8 -6.33 -12.63 7.35
N PRO A 9 -6.73 -13.00 6.12
CA PRO A 9 -7.74 -12.27 5.37
C PRO A 9 -9.12 -12.22 6.04
N SER A 10 -9.41 -13.06 7.03
CA SER A 10 -10.68 -12.99 7.76
C SER A 10 -10.80 -11.76 8.65
N ILE A 11 -9.67 -11.18 9.07
CA ILE A 11 -9.64 -9.98 9.93
C ILE A 11 -9.86 -8.70 9.12
N ASP A 12 -9.28 -8.64 7.92
CA ASP A 12 -9.40 -7.49 6.99
C ASP A 12 -9.54 -8.05 5.56
N PRO A 13 -10.77 -8.42 5.15
CA PRO A 13 -11.00 -9.23 3.96
C PRO A 13 -10.61 -8.56 2.65
N ASN A 14 -9.83 -9.30 1.87
CA ASN A 14 -9.57 -9.07 0.45
C ASN A 14 -9.17 -10.40 -0.21
N GLY A 15 -8.79 -10.38 -1.49
CA GLY A 15 -8.39 -11.59 -2.22
C GLY A 15 -6.95 -12.05 -1.98
N ARG A 16 -6.21 -11.46 -1.01
CA ARG A 16 -4.82 -11.84 -0.73
C ARG A 16 -4.68 -13.26 -0.22
N ARG A 17 -3.51 -13.83 -0.47
CA ARG A 17 -3.17 -15.19 0.01
C ARG A 17 -2.94 -15.20 1.53
N PRO A 18 -3.58 -16.13 2.27
CA PRO A 18 -3.35 -16.29 3.71
C PRO A 18 -1.88 -16.61 4.04
N ASN A 19 -1.38 -16.11 5.17
CA ASN A 19 0.00 -16.29 5.64
C ASN A 19 1.08 -15.85 4.65
N TRP A 20 0.78 -14.85 3.84
CA TRP A 20 1.67 -14.37 2.78
C TRP A 20 1.85 -12.86 2.87
N CYS A 21 2.98 -12.34 2.41
CA CYS A 21 3.17 -10.93 2.11
C CYS A 21 3.63 -10.80 0.65
N PHE A 22 3.69 -9.59 0.13
CA PHE A 22 4.01 -9.36 -1.30
C PHE A 22 5.36 -9.95 -1.77
N LEU A 23 6.27 -10.27 -0.83
CA LEU A 23 7.55 -10.95 -1.12
C LEU A 23 7.53 -12.46 -0.86
N GLY A 24 6.44 -13.00 -0.31
CA GLY A 24 6.32 -14.41 0.00
C GLY A 24 5.98 -14.68 1.46
N GLU A 25 6.39 -15.84 1.96
CA GLU A 25 6.21 -16.21 3.36
C GLU A 25 7.03 -15.28 4.27
N PRO A 26 6.42 -14.57 5.25
CA PRO A 26 7.10 -13.52 6.03
C PRO A 26 8.36 -14.00 6.76
N GLU A 27 8.35 -15.21 7.30
CA GLU A 27 9.49 -15.74 8.04
C GLU A 27 10.69 -15.98 7.10
N LEU A 28 10.45 -16.58 5.95
CA LEU A 28 11.49 -16.81 4.94
C LEU A 28 12.03 -15.48 4.40
N VAL A 29 11.15 -14.53 4.11
CA VAL A 29 11.55 -13.20 3.61
C VAL A 29 12.39 -12.45 4.63
N ASN A 30 11.97 -12.43 5.91
CA ASN A 30 12.68 -11.71 6.96
C ASN A 30 14.06 -12.33 7.27
N ASN A 31 14.20 -13.65 7.13
CA ASN A 31 15.44 -14.37 7.38
C ASN A 31 16.34 -14.52 6.14
N SER A 32 15.86 -14.13 4.98
CA SER A 32 16.63 -14.19 3.74
C SER A 32 17.88 -13.30 3.80
N PRO A 33 19.00 -13.71 3.22
CA PRO A 33 20.20 -12.86 3.09
C PRO A 33 19.95 -11.59 2.28
N ILE A 34 18.90 -11.57 1.46
CA ILE A 34 18.44 -10.39 0.69
C ILE A 34 17.24 -9.71 1.33
N GLY A 35 16.89 -10.09 2.57
CA GLY A 35 15.76 -9.50 3.30
C GLY A 35 15.93 -8.01 3.52
N LEU A 36 14.84 -7.26 3.44
CA LEU A 36 14.81 -5.80 3.43
C LEU A 36 15.52 -5.13 4.62
N ALA A 37 15.57 -5.78 5.78
CA ALA A 37 16.11 -5.21 7.01
C ALA A 37 17.31 -5.97 7.59
N ARG A 38 17.74 -7.07 7.00
CA ARG A 38 18.74 -7.98 7.61
C ARG A 38 20.13 -7.34 7.73
N TYR A 39 20.51 -6.54 6.75
CA TYR A 39 21.82 -5.87 6.69
C TYR A 39 21.66 -4.36 6.63
N CYS A 40 21.05 -3.78 7.64
CA CYS A 40 20.95 -2.34 7.77
C CYS A 40 21.53 -1.88 9.12
N SER A 41 21.97 -0.62 9.21
CA SER A 41 22.33 -0.04 10.50
C SER A 41 21.09 0.12 11.36
N LEU A 42 21.25 0.06 12.69
CA LEU A 42 20.13 0.33 13.61
C LEU A 42 19.48 1.68 13.37
N ARG A 43 20.28 2.70 13.02
CA ARG A 43 19.77 4.04 12.68
C ARG A 43 18.87 4.00 11.43
N SER A 44 19.32 3.30 10.38
CA SER A 44 18.53 3.13 9.16
C SER A 44 17.24 2.36 9.43
N TRP A 45 17.32 1.30 10.23
CA TRP A 45 16.14 0.54 10.63
C TRP A 45 15.14 1.40 11.40
N LEU A 46 15.57 2.14 12.42
CA LEU A 46 14.71 3.04 13.19
C LEU A 46 14.06 4.11 12.30
N SER A 47 14.82 4.68 11.36
CA SER A 47 14.30 5.73 10.45
C SER A 47 13.22 5.25 9.49
N GLN A 48 13.25 3.98 9.07
CA GLN A 48 12.33 3.43 8.08
C GLN A 48 11.20 2.59 8.68
N TRP A 49 11.50 1.81 9.72
CA TRP A 49 10.63 0.73 10.18
C TRP A 49 10.12 0.91 11.61
N SER A 50 10.66 1.86 12.36
CA SER A 50 10.16 2.12 13.70
C SER A 50 8.84 2.85 13.67
N TYR A 51 7.87 2.36 14.43
CA TYR A 51 6.60 3.04 14.61
C TYR A 51 6.77 4.45 15.22
N ASP A 52 7.71 4.59 16.17
CA ASP A 52 7.90 5.85 16.91
C ASP A 52 8.81 6.85 16.20
N TYR A 53 9.79 6.37 15.42
CA TYR A 53 10.85 7.22 14.86
C TYR A 53 10.81 7.36 13.34
N ALA A 54 10.00 6.55 12.64
CA ALA A 54 9.82 6.72 11.20
C ALA A 54 9.06 8.02 10.90
N ARG A 55 9.56 8.77 9.91
CA ARG A 55 8.90 10.00 9.45
C ARG A 55 7.91 9.76 8.31
N GLY A 56 7.77 8.51 7.89
CA GLY A 56 6.92 8.09 6.79
C GLY A 56 5.55 7.58 7.22
N ASP A 57 4.98 8.07 8.32
CA ASP A 57 3.62 7.74 8.72
C ASP A 57 2.62 8.37 7.75
N GLY A 58 2.13 7.54 6.83
CA GLY A 58 1.21 7.97 5.77
C GLY A 58 -0.11 8.52 6.31
N LEU A 59 -0.66 7.93 7.38
CA LEU A 59 -1.91 8.39 7.97
C LEU A 59 -1.76 9.78 8.59
N ARG A 60 -0.67 10.01 9.29
CA ARG A 60 -0.37 11.31 9.89
C ARG A 60 -0.07 12.36 8.83
N CYS A 61 0.77 12.03 7.85
CA CYS A 61 1.16 12.96 6.80
C CYS A 61 0.03 13.27 5.81
N ALA A 62 -0.93 12.37 5.65
CA ALA A 62 -2.07 12.56 4.75
C ALA A 62 -2.95 13.76 5.15
N ASN A 63 -2.99 14.13 6.43
CA ASN A 63 -3.73 15.31 6.88
C ASN A 63 -3.18 16.62 6.31
N ASP A 64 -1.91 16.67 5.98
CA ASP A 64 -1.22 17.87 5.49
C ASP A 64 -1.29 18.01 3.95
N ILE A 65 -1.93 17.05 3.26
CA ILE A 65 -2.09 17.11 1.81
C ILE A 65 -3.08 18.22 1.44
N SER A 66 -2.59 19.20 0.67
CA SER A 66 -3.33 20.40 0.26
C SER A 66 -3.64 20.46 -1.24
N VAL A 67 -3.41 19.35 -1.95
CA VAL A 67 -3.66 19.24 -3.40
C VAL A 67 -4.67 18.12 -3.68
N PRO A 68 -5.35 18.13 -4.85
CA PRO A 68 -6.19 17.01 -5.27
C PRO A 68 -5.46 15.67 -5.22
N CYS A 69 -6.14 14.63 -4.78
CA CYS A 69 -5.55 13.31 -4.57
C CYS A 69 -6.37 12.19 -5.20
N LEU A 70 -5.69 11.30 -5.91
CA LEU A 70 -6.21 10.00 -6.28
C LEU A 70 -5.51 8.93 -5.43
N VAL A 71 -6.27 8.13 -4.71
CA VAL A 71 -5.80 6.92 -4.02
C VAL A 71 -6.27 5.72 -4.83
N ILE A 72 -5.35 4.81 -5.17
CA ILE A 72 -5.67 3.55 -5.84
C ILE A 72 -5.36 2.42 -4.88
N GLY A 73 -6.36 1.57 -4.62
CA GLY A 73 -6.23 0.33 -3.86
C GLY A 73 -6.37 -0.87 -4.78
N ASN A 74 -5.73 -1.96 -4.44
CA ASN A 74 -5.81 -3.23 -5.16
C ASN A 74 -6.54 -4.26 -4.29
N THR A 75 -7.49 -5.02 -4.85
CA THR A 75 -8.32 -5.91 -4.03
C THR A 75 -7.65 -7.23 -3.67
N ASP A 76 -6.60 -7.64 -4.39
CA ASP A 76 -5.80 -8.83 -4.07
C ASP A 76 -4.41 -8.45 -3.53
N ASP A 77 -4.30 -7.25 -2.95
CA ASP A 77 -3.05 -6.74 -2.40
C ASP A 77 -2.65 -7.53 -1.14
N ASP A 78 -1.49 -8.16 -1.19
CA ASP A 78 -0.87 -8.89 -0.10
C ASP A 78 0.17 -8.07 0.68
N GLY A 79 0.39 -6.82 0.28
CA GLY A 79 1.25 -5.85 0.94
C GLY A 79 0.48 -4.76 1.71
N ILE A 80 -0.70 -4.37 1.23
CA ILE A 80 -1.53 -3.30 1.81
C ILE A 80 -2.95 -3.82 2.04
N THR A 81 -3.42 -3.76 3.29
CA THR A 81 -4.78 -4.21 3.63
C THR A 81 -5.84 -3.17 3.25
N PRO A 82 -7.10 -3.59 2.99
CA PRO A 82 -8.18 -2.68 2.68
C PRO A 82 -8.39 -1.59 3.72
N SER A 83 -8.32 -1.93 5.00
CA SER A 83 -8.47 -0.95 6.08
C SER A 83 -7.38 0.11 6.05
N HIS A 84 -6.14 -0.26 5.71
CA HIS A 84 -5.05 0.70 5.58
C HIS A 84 -5.30 1.70 4.45
N THR A 85 -5.70 1.22 3.28
CA THR A 85 -6.04 2.08 2.12
C THR A 85 -7.21 3.02 2.45
N ASN A 86 -8.27 2.50 3.08
CA ASN A 86 -9.41 3.31 3.48
C ASN A 86 -9.03 4.36 4.54
N ASN A 87 -8.22 3.99 5.54
CA ASN A 87 -7.76 4.91 6.56
C ASN A 87 -6.89 6.02 5.97
N LEU A 88 -5.98 5.67 5.05
CA LEU A 88 -5.17 6.66 4.33
C LEU A 88 -6.07 7.65 3.57
N PHE A 89 -7.01 7.14 2.78
CA PHE A 89 -7.96 7.98 2.04
C PHE A 89 -8.77 8.90 2.97
N ASN A 90 -9.27 8.36 4.08
CA ASN A 90 -10.04 9.13 5.04
C ASN A 90 -9.21 10.21 5.73
N SER A 91 -7.92 9.98 5.94
CA SER A 91 -6.99 10.93 6.58
C SER A 91 -6.62 12.12 5.69
N ILE A 92 -6.85 12.05 4.38
CA ILE A 92 -6.63 13.19 3.48
C ILE A 92 -7.70 14.25 3.73
N ASN A 93 -7.31 15.45 4.14
CA ASN A 93 -8.26 16.53 4.42
C ASN A 93 -8.76 17.28 3.18
N HIS A 94 -8.06 17.16 2.05
CA HIS A 94 -8.47 17.85 0.82
C HIS A 94 -9.82 17.34 0.29
N SER A 95 -10.74 18.26 -0.01
CA SER A 95 -12.11 17.91 -0.46
C SER A 95 -12.13 17.22 -1.83
N ASN A 96 -11.21 17.61 -2.74
CA ASN A 96 -11.07 16.97 -4.04
C ASN A 96 -10.15 15.76 -3.92
N LYS A 97 -10.71 14.65 -3.42
CA LYS A 97 -10.03 13.37 -3.31
C LYS A 97 -10.90 12.26 -3.85
N GLN A 98 -10.30 11.24 -4.44
CA GLN A 98 -10.97 10.10 -5.02
C GLN A 98 -10.28 8.80 -4.60
N LEU A 99 -11.06 7.76 -4.30
CA LEU A 99 -10.57 6.40 -4.10
C LEU A 99 -11.08 5.51 -5.24
N LYS A 100 -10.16 4.78 -5.86
CA LYS A 100 -10.45 3.77 -6.89
C LYS A 100 -9.87 2.44 -6.49
N TRP A 101 -10.60 1.37 -6.73
CA TRP A 101 -10.16 0.01 -6.51
C TRP A 101 -9.91 -0.67 -7.85
N ILE A 102 -8.78 -1.37 -7.98
CA ILE A 102 -8.48 -2.23 -9.12
C ILE A 102 -8.76 -3.67 -8.69
N GLU A 103 -9.83 -4.22 -9.21
CA GLU A 103 -10.31 -5.54 -8.84
C GLU A 103 -9.35 -6.65 -9.27
N GLY A 104 -9.02 -7.58 -8.37
CA GLY A 104 -8.13 -8.71 -8.62
C GLY A 104 -6.64 -8.33 -8.82
N ALA A 105 -6.26 -7.07 -8.59
CA ALA A 105 -4.88 -6.63 -8.70
C ALA A 105 -4.07 -6.97 -7.46
N ASN A 106 -2.87 -7.51 -7.64
CA ASN A 106 -1.88 -7.69 -6.59
C ASN A 106 -1.04 -6.43 -6.37
N HIS A 107 -0.15 -6.44 -5.37
CA HIS A 107 0.61 -5.26 -4.92
C HIS A 107 1.40 -4.54 -6.03
N TYR A 108 2.07 -5.27 -6.92
CA TYR A 108 2.90 -4.71 -7.98
C TYR A 108 2.38 -5.00 -9.39
N TYR A 109 1.17 -5.47 -9.53
CA TYR A 109 0.62 -5.96 -10.81
C TYR A 109 1.50 -7.05 -11.44
N PHE A 110 2.23 -7.81 -10.61
CA PHE A 110 3.15 -8.84 -11.08
C PHE A 110 2.38 -9.94 -11.83
N GLY A 111 2.74 -10.15 -13.10
CA GLY A 111 2.03 -11.09 -13.96
C GLY A 111 0.66 -10.59 -14.46
N GLN A 112 0.29 -9.33 -14.20
CA GLN A 112 -1.03 -8.76 -14.49
C GLN A 112 -0.94 -7.48 -15.35
N PRO A 113 -0.45 -7.57 -16.62
CA PRO A 113 -0.29 -6.39 -17.47
C PRO A 113 -1.58 -5.62 -17.70
N ASP A 114 -2.73 -6.32 -17.78
CA ASP A 114 -4.04 -5.69 -17.95
C ASP A 114 -4.42 -4.84 -16.74
N LYS A 115 -4.10 -5.30 -15.51
CA LYS A 115 -4.35 -4.54 -14.28
C LYS A 115 -3.43 -3.32 -14.17
N SER A 116 -2.18 -3.46 -14.59
CA SER A 116 -1.25 -2.33 -14.71
C SER A 116 -1.78 -1.28 -15.69
N ASN A 117 -2.28 -1.70 -16.84
CA ASN A 117 -2.89 -0.80 -17.84
C ASN A 117 -4.16 -0.14 -17.30
N GLU A 118 -5.03 -0.89 -16.61
CA GLU A 118 -6.23 -0.38 -15.96
C GLU A 118 -5.88 0.73 -14.94
N SER A 119 -4.88 0.50 -14.10
CA SER A 119 -4.39 1.48 -13.14
C SER A 119 -3.84 2.74 -13.82
N ALA A 120 -3.02 2.57 -14.86
CA ALA A 120 -2.48 3.68 -15.64
C ALA A 120 -3.58 4.50 -16.33
N GLN A 121 -4.59 3.83 -16.89
CA GLN A 121 -5.74 4.51 -17.51
C GLN A 121 -6.56 5.28 -16.47
N THR A 122 -6.78 4.70 -15.29
CA THR A 122 -7.44 5.37 -14.17
C THR A 122 -6.71 6.66 -13.77
N CYS A 123 -5.38 6.61 -13.66
CA CYS A 123 -4.57 7.80 -13.41
C CYS A 123 -4.73 8.85 -14.50
N LYS A 124 -4.67 8.43 -15.78
CA LYS A 124 -4.79 9.32 -16.92
C LYS A 124 -6.15 10.03 -16.99
N GLU A 125 -7.22 9.28 -16.73
CA GLU A 125 -8.58 9.84 -16.71
C GLU A 125 -8.73 10.86 -15.59
N TRP A 126 -8.27 10.51 -14.39
CA TRP A 126 -8.29 11.42 -13.25
C TRP A 126 -7.49 12.72 -13.53
N LEU A 127 -6.29 12.61 -14.11
CA LEU A 127 -5.48 13.79 -14.47
C LEU A 127 -6.20 14.70 -15.48
N LYS A 128 -6.94 14.13 -16.44
CA LYS A 128 -7.77 14.89 -17.36
C LYS A 128 -8.94 15.59 -16.65
N GLU A 129 -9.63 14.90 -15.74
CA GLU A 129 -10.69 15.48 -14.93
C GLU A 129 -10.19 16.68 -14.11
N GLN A 130 -8.95 16.58 -13.61
CA GLN A 130 -8.29 17.67 -12.89
C GLN A 130 -7.71 18.76 -13.82
N LYS A 131 -7.79 18.61 -15.14
CA LYS A 131 -7.23 19.53 -16.15
C LYS A 131 -5.70 19.70 -16.01
N LEU A 132 -5.02 18.64 -15.64
CA LEU A 132 -3.56 18.60 -15.50
C LEU A 132 -2.85 18.11 -16.75
N ILE A 133 -3.57 17.45 -17.65
CA ILE A 133 -3.12 17.00 -18.99
C ILE A 133 -4.24 17.17 -20.02
#